data_4785f2dda0ad6be42f3ef33ac320f258
#
_entry.id   4785f2dda0ad6be42f3ef33ac320f258
#
_cell.length_a   1.000
_cell.length_b   1.000
_cell.length_c   1.000
_cell.angle_alpha   90.00
_cell.angle_beta   90.00
_cell.angle_gamma   90.00
#
_symmetry.space_group_name_H-M   'P 1'
#
loop_
_entity.id
_entity.type
_entity.pdbx_description
1 polymer ?
#
loop_
_entity_poly.entity_id
_entity_poly.type
_entity_poly.pdbx_seq_one_letter_code
_entity_poly.pdbx_strand_id
1 'polypeptide(L)'
;EKLAERNVVKVAKQVSENNFLEGIGSLDVWEHQKDDRKKKLAWMLGLNPAPERTALSAKVTGVLDRSHYTIEKLIFQSLPGVYVTANFYLPKARADSLPCVVYLNGHWPSLDGAKTGYQDRYLWYPANGFALLVIDPLGFGEIPGIHFGTSRLNLWYWLSLGYTPAGVEVWNAMRALDWLETRSEVDSSRIGVTGISGGGVTTQFFAALDERVAVAVPSCSTYTIGTQAAMGLIPQQCDCTFYANMFRMDFPEILAMIAPRPLL
;
A
#
# COMPACT_ATOMS: atom_id res chain seq x y z
N GLU A 1 18.58 9.99 -27.89
CA GLU A 1 17.77 10.27 -26.67
C GLU A 1 16.27 10.36 -27.02
N LYS A 2 15.83 11.33 -27.83
CA LYS A 2 14.41 11.50 -28.23
C LYS A 2 13.77 10.26 -28.87
N LEU A 3 14.54 9.44 -29.61
CA LEU A 3 14.03 8.21 -30.22
C LEU A 3 13.75 7.13 -29.13
N ALA A 4 14.64 7.01 -28.17
CA ALA A 4 14.48 6.10 -27.04
C ALA A 4 13.25 6.48 -26.18
N GLU A 5 13.08 7.77 -25.87
CA GLU A 5 11.92 8.30 -25.13
C GLU A 5 10.60 8.01 -25.87
N ARG A 6 10.56 8.26 -27.19
CA ARG A 6 9.38 7.94 -28.01
C ARG A 6 9.04 6.45 -27.98
N ASN A 7 10.05 5.58 -27.97
CA ASN A 7 9.84 4.14 -27.90
C ASN A 7 9.29 3.71 -26.52
N VAL A 8 9.81 4.28 -25.43
CA VAL A 8 9.28 4.05 -24.08
C VAL A 8 7.82 4.46 -24.00
N VAL A 9 7.45 5.65 -24.49
CA VAL A 9 6.05 6.11 -24.52
C VAL A 9 5.17 5.17 -25.34
N LYS A 10 5.67 4.70 -26.50
CA LYS A 10 4.94 3.75 -27.35
C LYS A 10 4.66 2.43 -26.58
N VAL A 11 5.69 1.86 -25.95
CA VAL A 11 5.55 0.62 -25.18
C VAL A 11 4.59 0.80 -24.00
N ALA A 12 4.71 1.93 -23.28
CA ALA A 12 3.83 2.24 -22.16
C ALA A 12 2.36 2.37 -22.58
N LYS A 13 2.11 3.01 -23.74
CA LYS A 13 0.76 3.08 -24.33
C LYS A 13 0.21 1.70 -24.67
N GLN A 14 1.02 0.83 -25.27
CA GLN A 14 0.62 -0.54 -25.58
C GLN A 14 0.23 -1.33 -24.32
N VAL A 15 0.89 -1.09 -23.18
CA VAL A 15 0.49 -1.69 -21.90
C VAL A 15 -0.88 -1.19 -21.47
N SER A 16 -1.11 0.13 -21.57
CA SER A 16 -2.37 0.75 -21.12
C SER A 16 -3.55 0.50 -22.07
N GLU A 17 -3.29 0.25 -23.34
CA GLU A 17 -4.29 -0.08 -24.34
C GLU A 17 -4.68 -1.58 -24.33
N ASN A 18 -3.98 -2.39 -23.55
CA ASN A 18 -4.29 -3.81 -23.38
C ASN A 18 -5.66 -3.97 -22.71
N ASN A 19 -6.59 -4.58 -23.42
CA ASN A 19 -7.92 -4.87 -22.88
C ASN A 19 -7.85 -6.12 -21.97
N PHE A 20 -7.50 -5.91 -20.72
CA PHE A 20 -7.40 -7.00 -19.74
C PHE A 20 -8.75 -7.70 -19.45
N LEU A 21 -9.86 -7.13 -19.91
CA LEU A 21 -11.20 -7.73 -19.82
C LEU A 21 -11.55 -8.55 -21.07
N GLU A 22 -10.69 -8.60 -22.08
CA GLU A 22 -10.93 -9.40 -23.26
C GLU A 22 -11.10 -10.90 -22.90
N GLY A 23 -12.15 -11.51 -23.42
CA GLY A 23 -12.48 -12.90 -23.14
C GLY A 23 -13.14 -13.15 -21.78
N ILE A 24 -13.41 -12.12 -20.98
CA ILE A 24 -14.13 -12.24 -19.70
C ILE A 24 -15.64 -12.14 -19.99
N GLY A 25 -16.29 -13.29 -20.15
CA GLY A 25 -17.73 -13.36 -20.46
C GLY A 25 -18.62 -13.61 -19.23
N SER A 26 -18.06 -13.91 -18.07
CA SER A 26 -18.80 -14.19 -16.83
C SER A 26 -17.99 -13.89 -15.58
N LEU A 27 -18.67 -13.82 -14.42
CA LEU A 27 -18.04 -13.65 -13.11
C LEU A 27 -17.11 -14.83 -12.80
N ASP A 28 -17.51 -16.06 -13.11
CA ASP A 28 -16.67 -17.25 -12.86
C ASP A 28 -15.34 -17.19 -13.60
N VAL A 29 -15.36 -16.75 -14.87
CA VAL A 29 -14.14 -16.53 -15.66
C VAL A 29 -13.26 -15.44 -15.02
N TRP A 30 -13.88 -14.35 -14.55
CA TRP A 30 -13.16 -13.28 -13.85
C TRP A 30 -12.50 -13.79 -12.58
N GLU A 31 -13.24 -14.47 -11.71
CA GLU A 31 -12.70 -14.96 -10.43
C GLU A 31 -11.49 -15.91 -10.64
N HIS A 32 -11.59 -16.80 -11.63
CA HIS A 32 -10.47 -17.68 -11.98
C HIS A 32 -9.25 -16.90 -12.50
N GLN A 33 -9.47 -15.94 -13.37
CA GLN A 33 -8.38 -15.09 -13.90
C GLN A 33 -7.81 -14.13 -12.83
N LYS A 34 -8.64 -13.67 -11.91
CA LYS A 34 -8.22 -12.78 -10.80
C LYS A 34 -7.16 -13.42 -9.95
N ASP A 35 -7.29 -14.70 -9.62
CA ASP A 35 -6.28 -15.42 -8.81
C ASP A 35 -4.93 -15.52 -9.52
N ASP A 36 -4.92 -15.78 -10.83
CA ASP A 36 -3.69 -15.78 -11.62
C ASP A 36 -3.06 -14.38 -11.69
N ARG A 37 -3.87 -13.34 -11.84
CA ARG A 37 -3.44 -11.94 -11.84
C ARG A 37 -2.84 -11.51 -10.50
N LYS A 38 -3.45 -11.93 -9.37
CA LYS A 38 -2.89 -11.71 -8.02
C LYS A 38 -1.52 -12.36 -7.86
N LYS A 39 -1.36 -13.60 -8.32
CA LYS A 39 -0.06 -14.28 -8.31
C LYS A 39 0.98 -13.54 -9.13
N LYS A 40 0.61 -13.06 -10.32
CA LYS A 40 1.49 -12.24 -11.17
C LYS A 40 1.87 -10.93 -10.50
N LEU A 41 0.91 -10.22 -9.88
CA LEU A 41 1.20 -9.00 -9.13
C LEU A 41 2.14 -9.27 -7.95
N ALA A 42 1.90 -10.32 -7.18
CA ALA A 42 2.78 -10.72 -6.08
C ALA A 42 4.21 -11.01 -6.58
N TRP A 43 4.36 -11.69 -7.73
CA TRP A 43 5.66 -11.89 -8.38
C TRP A 43 6.34 -10.57 -8.73
N MET A 44 5.62 -9.66 -9.36
CA MET A 44 6.15 -8.36 -9.78
C MET A 44 6.58 -7.47 -8.62
N LEU A 45 5.93 -7.64 -7.47
CA LEU A 45 6.27 -6.94 -6.21
C LEU A 45 7.39 -7.62 -5.42
N GLY A 46 7.83 -8.82 -5.81
CA GLY A 46 8.80 -9.61 -5.04
C GLY A 46 8.20 -10.30 -3.81
N LEU A 47 6.89 -10.54 -3.84
CA LEU A 47 6.13 -11.21 -2.78
C LEU A 47 5.74 -12.65 -3.14
N ASN A 48 6.38 -13.24 -4.13
CA ASN A 48 6.18 -14.63 -4.50
C ASN A 48 7.55 -15.33 -4.72
N PRO A 49 7.96 -16.31 -3.88
CA PRO A 49 7.15 -16.85 -2.78
C PRO A 49 6.87 -15.81 -1.70
N ALA A 50 5.68 -15.90 -1.06
CA ALA A 50 5.34 -15.01 0.02
C ALA A 50 6.33 -15.15 1.18
N PRO A 51 6.80 -14.05 1.78
CA PRO A 51 7.65 -14.14 2.95
C PRO A 51 6.95 -14.89 4.10
N GLU A 52 7.74 -15.54 4.93
CA GLU A 52 7.21 -16.25 6.10
C GLU A 52 6.59 -15.25 7.10
N ARG A 53 5.40 -15.58 7.61
CA ARG A 53 4.75 -14.83 8.68
C ARG A 53 5.36 -15.20 10.03
N THR A 54 6.48 -14.60 10.35
CA THR A 54 7.15 -14.75 11.65
C THR A 54 6.41 -13.99 12.75
N ALA A 55 6.77 -14.21 14.01
CA ALA A 55 6.19 -13.47 15.14
C ALA A 55 6.36 -11.96 14.96
N LEU A 56 5.27 -11.19 15.13
CA LEU A 56 5.29 -9.72 15.01
C LEU A 56 6.14 -9.07 16.10
N SER A 57 6.29 -9.71 17.27
CA SER A 57 6.96 -9.13 18.44
C SER A 57 6.48 -7.69 18.71
N ALA A 58 5.19 -7.46 18.52
CA ALA A 58 4.58 -6.14 18.59
C ALA A 58 4.64 -5.58 20.01
N LYS A 59 4.98 -4.31 20.12
CA LYS A 59 5.09 -3.60 21.40
C LYS A 59 4.52 -2.19 21.29
N VAL A 60 3.65 -1.85 22.23
CA VAL A 60 3.25 -0.46 22.48
C VAL A 60 4.37 0.20 23.30
N THR A 61 5.04 1.18 22.71
CA THR A 61 6.20 1.87 23.29
C THR A 61 5.80 3.11 24.09
N GLY A 62 4.57 3.58 23.93
CA GLY A 62 4.02 4.70 24.68
C GLY A 62 2.57 4.98 24.29
N VAL A 63 1.85 5.64 25.17
CA VAL A 63 0.46 6.04 24.97
C VAL A 63 0.35 7.54 25.20
N LEU A 64 -0.24 8.24 24.22
CA LEU A 64 -0.63 9.64 24.38
C LEU A 64 -2.12 9.67 24.71
N ASP A 65 -2.43 10.11 25.91
CA ASP A 65 -3.81 10.30 26.35
C ASP A 65 -4.32 11.70 25.96
N ARG A 66 -5.50 11.73 25.30
CA ARG A 66 -6.19 12.94 24.87
C ARG A 66 -7.61 12.91 25.38
N SER A 67 -8.29 14.05 25.37
CA SER A 67 -9.66 14.17 25.95
C SER A 67 -10.63 13.13 25.37
N HIS A 68 -10.63 12.88 24.06
CA HIS A 68 -11.61 12.05 23.36
C HIS A 68 -11.04 10.78 22.73
N TYR A 69 -9.73 10.62 22.66
CA TYR A 69 -9.04 9.47 22.05
C TYR A 69 -7.71 9.21 22.73
N THR A 70 -7.14 8.04 22.45
CA THR A 70 -5.75 7.69 22.80
C THR A 70 -4.95 7.44 21.52
N ILE A 71 -3.62 7.63 21.59
CA ILE A 71 -2.71 7.22 20.52
C ILE A 71 -1.69 6.26 21.13
N GLU A 72 -1.73 5.01 20.71
CA GLU A 72 -0.69 4.03 21.02
C GLU A 72 0.43 4.12 19.99
N LYS A 73 1.66 4.33 20.45
CA LYS A 73 2.87 4.25 19.61
C LYS A 73 3.28 2.79 19.51
N LEU A 74 3.17 2.22 18.34
CA LEU A 74 3.40 0.82 18.06
C LEU A 74 4.73 0.61 17.31
N ILE A 75 5.43 -0.45 17.66
CA ILE A 75 6.51 -1.04 16.86
C ILE A 75 6.24 -2.54 16.70
N PHE A 76 6.44 -3.07 15.50
CA PHE A 76 6.36 -4.51 15.23
C PHE A 76 7.37 -4.92 14.17
N GLN A 77 7.67 -6.21 14.07
CA GLN A 77 8.51 -6.77 13.01
C GLN A 77 7.63 -7.30 11.87
N SER A 78 7.84 -6.78 10.68
CA SER A 78 7.21 -7.32 9.46
C SER A 78 7.97 -8.55 8.94
N LEU A 79 9.29 -8.54 9.06
CA LEU A 79 10.24 -9.64 8.84
C LEU A 79 11.26 -9.64 9.98
N PRO A 80 12.02 -10.72 10.21
CA PRO A 80 13.07 -10.72 11.22
C PRO A 80 14.05 -9.56 11.03
N GLY A 81 14.12 -8.68 12.04
CA GLY A 81 14.98 -7.49 12.01
C GLY A 81 14.44 -6.29 11.20
N VAL A 82 13.30 -6.43 10.53
CA VAL A 82 12.64 -5.31 9.81
C VAL A 82 11.51 -4.75 10.67
N TYR A 83 11.74 -3.58 11.20
CA TYR A 83 10.81 -2.93 12.13
C TYR A 83 9.93 -1.91 11.43
N VAL A 84 8.65 -1.95 11.77
CA VAL A 84 7.64 -0.99 11.34
C VAL A 84 7.10 -0.27 12.56
N THR A 85 7.04 1.06 12.48
CA THR A 85 6.42 1.89 13.50
C THR A 85 5.09 2.44 13.01
N ALA A 86 4.12 2.49 13.91
CA ALA A 86 2.78 3.00 13.62
C ALA A 86 2.21 3.80 14.79
N ASN A 87 1.23 4.64 14.50
CA ASN A 87 0.39 5.28 15.50
C ASN A 87 -1.03 4.69 15.41
N PHE A 88 -1.52 4.13 16.50
CA PHE A 88 -2.85 3.57 16.58
C PHE A 88 -3.76 4.49 17.41
N TYR A 89 -4.74 5.07 16.75
CA TYR A 89 -5.72 6.00 17.33
C TYR A 89 -6.97 5.23 17.72
N LEU A 90 -7.40 5.38 18.98
CA LEU A 90 -8.60 4.76 19.50
C LEU A 90 -9.52 5.81 20.13
N PRO A 91 -10.79 5.92 19.72
CA PRO A 91 -11.76 6.75 20.43
C PRO A 91 -12.02 6.21 21.85
N LYS A 92 -12.17 7.10 22.82
CA LYS A 92 -12.51 6.70 24.21
C LYS A 92 -13.96 6.32 24.37
N ALA A 93 -14.88 7.09 23.77
CA ALA A 93 -16.29 6.74 23.67
C ALA A 93 -16.45 5.79 22.46
N ARG A 94 -16.56 4.50 22.73
CA ARG A 94 -16.62 3.49 21.68
C ARG A 94 -17.54 2.33 22.02
N ALA A 95 -18.03 1.66 20.98
CA ALA A 95 -18.58 0.31 21.07
C ALA A 95 -17.48 -0.72 21.39
N ASP A 96 -17.86 -1.93 21.73
CA ASP A 96 -16.92 -3.00 22.06
C ASP A 96 -15.96 -3.31 20.92
N SER A 97 -16.42 -3.17 19.68
CA SER A 97 -15.66 -3.45 18.47
C SER A 97 -15.89 -2.37 17.41
N LEU A 98 -14.81 -1.82 16.84
CA LEU A 98 -14.80 -0.67 15.96
C LEU A 98 -14.42 -1.04 14.52
N PRO A 99 -15.00 -0.39 13.51
CA PRO A 99 -14.38 -0.36 12.19
C PRO A 99 -13.01 0.29 12.32
N CYS A 100 -12.05 -0.20 11.54
CA CYS A 100 -10.70 0.33 11.55
C CYS A 100 -10.28 0.77 10.15
N VAL A 101 -9.48 1.84 10.08
CA VAL A 101 -8.85 2.25 8.84
C VAL A 101 -7.33 2.13 8.98
N VAL A 102 -6.69 1.50 8.00
CA VAL A 102 -5.24 1.55 7.83
C VAL A 102 -4.93 2.71 6.89
N TYR A 103 -4.23 3.71 7.40
CA TYR A 103 -3.81 4.88 6.64
C TYR A 103 -2.34 4.73 6.25
N LEU A 104 -2.12 4.51 4.96
CA LEU A 104 -0.79 4.41 4.37
C LEU A 104 -0.35 5.79 3.87
N ASN A 105 0.70 6.33 4.46
CA ASN A 105 1.18 7.63 4.09
C ASN A 105 1.95 7.61 2.76
N GLY A 106 1.86 8.71 2.03
CA GLY A 106 2.79 9.04 0.96
C GLY A 106 3.99 9.82 1.48
N HIS A 107 4.65 10.52 0.59
CA HIS A 107 5.81 11.34 0.93
C HIS A 107 5.44 12.51 1.83
N TRP A 108 6.37 12.83 2.71
CA TRP A 108 6.35 14.04 3.50
C TRP A 108 7.59 14.88 3.15
N PRO A 109 7.52 16.22 3.16
CA PRO A 109 8.68 17.06 2.79
C PRO A 109 9.90 16.89 3.68
N SER A 110 9.71 16.50 4.94
CA SER A 110 10.78 16.19 5.87
C SER A 110 10.88 14.70 6.13
N LEU A 111 12.06 14.25 6.61
CA LEU A 111 12.28 12.86 7.00
C LEU A 111 11.53 12.45 8.27
N ASP A 112 10.89 13.40 8.98
CA ASP A 112 10.10 13.12 10.19
C ASP A 112 8.86 12.23 9.92
N GLY A 113 8.47 12.12 8.66
CA GLY A 113 7.35 11.30 8.22
C GLY A 113 5.99 11.98 8.32
N ALA A 114 5.07 11.55 7.48
CA ALA A 114 3.71 12.08 7.42
C ALA A 114 2.86 11.71 8.65
N LYS A 115 3.21 10.64 9.33
CA LYS A 115 2.61 10.19 10.59
C LYS A 115 2.63 11.26 11.68
N THR A 116 3.62 12.13 11.67
CA THR A 116 3.72 13.29 12.55
C THR A 116 3.15 14.56 11.91
N GLY A 117 3.26 14.69 10.60
CA GLY A 117 2.90 15.89 9.86
C GLY A 117 1.41 16.07 9.59
N TYR A 118 0.68 14.96 9.37
CA TYR A 118 -0.75 15.00 9.01
C TYR A 118 -1.70 14.72 10.17
N GLN A 119 -1.31 14.95 11.41
CA GLN A 119 -2.12 14.59 12.59
C GLN A 119 -3.55 15.17 12.54
N ASP A 120 -3.73 16.38 12.07
CA ASP A 120 -5.07 17.00 11.95
C ASP A 120 -6.04 16.19 11.09
N ARG A 121 -5.53 15.54 10.03
CA ARG A 121 -6.36 14.68 9.15
C ARG A 121 -6.76 13.39 9.84
N TYR A 122 -5.91 12.86 10.71
CA TYR A 122 -6.17 11.61 11.40
C TYR A 122 -7.25 11.75 12.48
N LEU A 123 -7.42 12.95 13.06
CA LEU A 123 -8.37 13.19 14.14
C LEU A 123 -9.83 13.00 13.73
N TRP A 124 -10.12 13.11 12.44
CA TRP A 124 -11.45 12.87 11.92
C TRP A 124 -11.92 11.43 12.20
N TYR A 125 -11.05 10.44 12.11
CA TYR A 125 -11.41 9.03 12.28
C TYR A 125 -11.88 8.70 13.70
N PRO A 126 -11.10 8.94 14.76
CA PRO A 126 -11.57 8.67 16.11
C PRO A 126 -12.74 9.55 16.53
N ALA A 127 -12.87 10.76 15.99
CA ALA A 127 -14.02 11.63 16.22
C ALA A 127 -15.33 11.08 15.62
N ASN A 128 -15.23 10.23 14.60
CA ASN A 128 -16.36 9.59 13.94
C ASN A 128 -16.49 8.08 14.25
N GLY A 129 -15.87 7.61 15.32
CA GLY A 129 -16.04 6.25 15.81
C GLY A 129 -15.23 5.17 15.09
N PHE A 130 -14.16 5.55 14.38
CA PHE A 130 -13.24 4.61 13.75
C PHE A 130 -11.95 4.48 14.58
N ALA A 131 -11.44 3.27 14.72
CA ALA A 131 -10.03 3.07 15.01
C ALA A 131 -9.20 3.43 13.76
N LEU A 132 -7.97 3.91 13.96
CA LEU A 132 -7.10 4.28 12.84
C LEU A 132 -5.67 3.83 13.13
N LEU A 133 -5.08 3.08 12.20
CA LEU A 133 -3.66 2.73 12.21
C LEU A 133 -2.93 3.49 11.12
N VAL A 134 -1.95 4.30 11.50
CA VAL A 134 -1.19 5.16 10.59
C VAL A 134 0.24 4.66 10.46
N ILE A 135 0.69 4.44 9.22
CA ILE A 135 2.03 3.93 8.90
C ILE A 135 2.72 4.87 7.91
N ASP A 136 3.99 5.17 8.13
CA ASP A 136 4.83 5.87 7.16
C ASP A 136 5.40 4.90 6.10
N PRO A 137 5.74 5.37 4.89
CA PRO A 137 6.41 4.55 3.90
C PRO A 137 7.86 4.25 4.30
N LEU A 138 8.45 3.28 3.62
CA LEU A 138 9.85 2.90 3.78
C LEU A 138 10.77 4.13 3.60
N GLY A 139 11.73 4.32 4.51
CA GLY A 139 12.68 5.43 4.46
C GLY A 139 12.14 6.77 4.98
N PHE A 140 10.96 6.79 5.60
CA PHE A 140 10.38 7.98 6.23
C PHE A 140 10.03 7.74 7.69
N GLY A 141 10.06 8.82 8.47
CA GLY A 141 9.81 8.78 9.89
C GLY A 141 10.79 7.86 10.62
N GLU A 142 10.23 6.89 11.34
CA GLU A 142 11.00 5.92 12.11
C GLU A 142 11.15 4.56 11.39
N ILE A 143 10.74 4.48 10.11
CA ILE A 143 10.86 3.24 9.31
C ILE A 143 12.14 3.31 8.48
N PRO A 144 13.15 2.49 8.79
CA PRO A 144 14.42 2.52 8.06
C PRO A 144 14.24 1.99 6.64
N GLY A 145 15.08 2.47 5.73
CA GLY A 145 15.13 2.00 4.35
C GLY A 145 15.49 3.09 3.35
N ILE A 146 15.48 2.73 2.08
CA ILE A 146 15.76 3.63 0.96
C ILE A 146 14.49 3.74 0.12
N HIS A 147 13.94 4.93 0.04
CA HIS A 147 12.67 5.19 -0.67
C HIS A 147 12.84 5.57 -2.14
N PHE A 148 14.00 6.11 -2.51
CA PHE A 148 14.32 6.56 -3.88
C PHE A 148 15.55 5.83 -4.42
N GLY A 149 15.68 4.54 -4.16
CA GLY A 149 16.85 3.75 -4.55
C GLY A 149 17.00 3.63 -6.06
N THR A 150 15.95 3.29 -6.77
CA THR A 150 16.01 3.14 -8.23
C THR A 150 16.15 4.47 -8.93
N SER A 151 15.33 5.47 -8.60
CA SER A 151 15.25 6.73 -9.34
C SER A 151 16.38 7.72 -9.01
N ARG A 152 16.89 7.75 -7.77
CA ARG A 152 17.91 8.70 -7.34
C ARG A 152 19.28 8.11 -7.12
N LEU A 153 19.35 6.82 -6.75
CA LEU A 153 20.61 6.14 -6.44
C LEU A 153 21.02 5.12 -7.52
N ASN A 154 20.24 5.00 -8.60
CA ASN A 154 20.49 4.07 -9.71
C ASN A 154 20.55 2.58 -9.28
N LEU A 155 19.81 2.19 -8.25
CA LEU A 155 19.76 0.82 -7.75
C LEU A 155 18.77 -0.06 -8.54
N TRP A 156 18.71 0.11 -9.86
CA TRP A 156 17.79 -0.63 -10.75
C TRP A 156 17.98 -2.14 -10.69
N TYR A 157 19.16 -2.61 -10.29
CA TYR A 157 19.43 -4.03 -10.09
C TYR A 157 18.56 -4.69 -9.02
N TRP A 158 17.91 -3.92 -8.13
CA TRP A 158 16.95 -4.45 -7.16
C TRP A 158 15.83 -5.21 -7.83
N LEU A 159 15.30 -4.68 -8.94
CA LEU A 159 14.25 -5.35 -9.71
C LEU A 159 14.74 -6.71 -10.27
N SER A 160 16.00 -6.79 -10.67
CA SER A 160 16.62 -8.04 -11.15
C SER A 160 16.81 -9.07 -10.04
N LEU A 161 16.88 -8.61 -8.78
CA LEU A 161 16.93 -9.49 -7.60
C LEU A 161 15.53 -9.88 -7.09
N GLY A 162 14.47 -9.41 -7.74
CA GLY A 162 13.09 -9.60 -7.25
C GLY A 162 12.74 -8.74 -6.03
N TYR A 163 13.55 -7.73 -5.71
CA TYR A 163 13.30 -6.81 -4.62
C TYR A 163 12.63 -5.53 -5.13
N THR A 164 11.53 -5.13 -4.49
CA THR A 164 10.89 -3.84 -4.74
C THR A 164 10.53 -3.16 -3.41
N PRO A 165 10.83 -1.88 -3.21
CA PRO A 165 10.33 -1.12 -2.06
C PRO A 165 8.80 -1.17 -1.95
N ALA A 166 8.09 -1.10 -3.08
CA ALA A 166 6.65 -1.27 -3.15
C ALA A 166 6.17 -2.58 -2.50
N GLY A 167 6.84 -3.70 -2.79
CA GLY A 167 6.52 -4.99 -2.18
C GLY A 167 6.76 -5.00 -0.67
N VAL A 168 7.84 -4.37 -0.20
CA VAL A 168 8.11 -4.24 1.25
C VAL A 168 7.01 -3.43 1.94
N GLU A 169 6.55 -2.34 1.35
CA GLU A 169 5.47 -1.52 1.91
C GLU A 169 4.15 -2.28 1.96
N VAL A 170 3.82 -3.03 0.91
CA VAL A 170 2.64 -3.91 0.87
C VAL A 170 2.74 -4.99 1.96
N TRP A 171 3.90 -5.62 2.10
CA TRP A 171 4.13 -6.61 3.14
C TRP A 171 3.98 -6.01 4.54
N ASN A 172 4.54 -4.83 4.78
CA ASN A 172 4.39 -4.11 6.05
C ASN A 172 2.91 -3.85 6.37
N ALA A 173 2.10 -3.47 5.37
CA ALA A 173 0.66 -3.27 5.53
C ALA A 173 -0.08 -4.58 5.84
N MET A 174 0.27 -5.70 5.17
CA MET A 174 -0.28 -7.02 5.48
C MET A 174 0.02 -7.44 6.92
N ARG A 175 1.25 -7.20 7.39
CA ARG A 175 1.66 -7.52 8.76
C ARG A 175 0.99 -6.60 9.79
N ALA A 176 0.67 -5.37 9.42
CA ALA A 176 -0.15 -4.48 10.24
C ALA A 176 -1.58 -5.00 10.42
N LEU A 177 -2.18 -5.60 9.37
CA LEU A 177 -3.45 -6.31 9.51
C LEU A 177 -3.35 -7.48 10.48
N ASP A 178 -2.28 -8.28 10.39
CA ASP A 178 -2.06 -9.39 11.31
C ASP A 178 -2.05 -8.90 12.78
N TRP A 179 -1.50 -7.71 13.03
CA TRP A 179 -1.57 -7.10 14.35
C TRP A 179 -2.97 -6.61 14.71
N LEU A 180 -3.68 -5.97 13.79
CA LEU A 180 -5.05 -5.48 14.04
C LEU A 180 -6.01 -6.63 14.38
N GLU A 181 -5.84 -7.80 13.77
CA GLU A 181 -6.62 -9.01 14.08
C GLU A 181 -6.40 -9.52 15.51
N THR A 182 -5.32 -9.13 16.19
CA THR A 182 -5.10 -9.47 17.61
C THR A 182 -5.78 -8.50 18.58
N ARG A 183 -6.37 -7.42 18.06
CA ARG A 183 -6.96 -6.34 18.87
C ARG A 183 -8.45 -6.55 19.06
N SER A 184 -8.89 -6.78 20.30
CA SER A 184 -10.31 -6.96 20.63
C SER A 184 -11.17 -5.73 20.34
N GLU A 185 -10.55 -4.53 20.29
CA GLU A 185 -11.23 -3.27 19.97
C GLU A 185 -11.54 -3.10 18.49
N VAL A 186 -10.97 -3.96 17.63
CA VAL A 186 -11.11 -3.86 16.17
C VAL A 186 -12.02 -4.96 15.65
N ASP A 187 -12.98 -4.59 14.83
CA ASP A 187 -13.75 -5.53 14.01
C ASP A 187 -12.96 -5.87 12.76
N SER A 188 -12.34 -7.03 12.72
CA SER A 188 -11.51 -7.47 11.60
C SER A 188 -12.28 -7.64 10.29
N SER A 189 -13.61 -7.74 10.34
CA SER A 189 -14.47 -7.77 9.14
C SER A 189 -14.73 -6.39 8.55
N ARG A 190 -14.39 -5.31 9.26
CA ARG A 190 -14.62 -3.93 8.87
C ARG A 190 -13.32 -3.11 8.85
N ILE A 191 -12.28 -3.64 8.20
CA ILE A 191 -11.02 -2.93 8.01
C ILE A 191 -10.97 -2.31 6.61
N GLY A 192 -10.96 -0.99 6.55
CA GLY A 192 -10.71 -0.24 5.33
C GLY A 192 -9.24 0.16 5.19
N VAL A 193 -8.81 0.43 3.97
CA VAL A 193 -7.47 0.98 3.69
C VAL A 193 -7.58 2.24 2.85
N THR A 194 -6.78 3.24 3.20
CA THR A 194 -6.63 4.47 2.42
C THR A 194 -5.18 4.94 2.45
N GLY A 195 -4.85 5.82 1.53
CA GLY A 195 -3.54 6.44 1.46
C GLY A 195 -3.48 7.47 0.35
N ILE A 196 -2.54 8.39 0.45
CA ILE A 196 -2.38 9.47 -0.54
C ILE A 196 -1.05 9.33 -1.27
N SER A 197 -1.03 9.64 -2.59
CA SER A 197 0.18 9.60 -3.43
C SER A 197 0.83 8.21 -3.40
N GLY A 198 2.08 8.06 -2.98
CA GLY A 198 2.74 6.76 -2.79
C GLY A 198 1.94 5.81 -1.90
N GLY A 199 1.38 6.30 -0.78
CA GLY A 199 0.48 5.53 0.08
C GLY A 199 -0.81 5.09 -0.62
N GLY A 200 -1.31 5.89 -1.58
CA GLY A 200 -2.41 5.50 -2.45
C GLY A 200 -2.03 4.36 -3.39
N VAL A 201 -0.82 4.36 -3.94
CA VAL A 201 -0.32 3.22 -4.75
C VAL A 201 -0.18 1.96 -3.89
N THR A 202 0.42 2.09 -2.72
CA THR A 202 0.50 0.96 -1.77
C THR A 202 -0.89 0.44 -1.39
N THR A 203 -1.88 1.34 -1.23
CA THR A 203 -3.30 0.97 -1.01
C THR A 203 -3.85 0.10 -2.14
N GLN A 204 -3.58 0.43 -3.41
CA GLN A 204 -4.03 -0.35 -4.56
C GLN A 204 -3.44 -1.76 -4.54
N PHE A 205 -2.11 -1.88 -4.42
CA PHE A 205 -1.43 -3.16 -4.39
C PHE A 205 -1.86 -4.02 -3.20
N PHE A 206 -1.92 -3.41 -2.02
CA PHE A 206 -2.31 -4.09 -0.80
C PHE A 206 -3.74 -4.61 -0.88
N ALA A 207 -4.72 -3.77 -1.26
CA ALA A 207 -6.10 -4.19 -1.37
C ALA A 207 -6.31 -5.24 -2.48
N ALA A 208 -5.54 -5.18 -3.58
CA ALA A 208 -5.60 -6.19 -4.64
C ALA A 208 -5.11 -7.56 -4.14
N LEU A 209 -4.13 -7.62 -3.24
CA LEU A 209 -3.50 -8.86 -2.79
C LEU A 209 -4.09 -9.43 -1.49
N ASP A 210 -4.63 -8.59 -0.60
CA ASP A 210 -5.12 -9.02 0.71
C ASP A 210 -6.66 -8.86 0.80
N GLU A 211 -7.36 -9.98 0.85
CA GLU A 211 -8.82 -10.00 0.86
C GLU A 211 -9.46 -9.58 2.19
N ARG A 212 -8.66 -9.44 3.24
CA ARG A 212 -9.12 -8.93 4.54
C ARG A 212 -9.46 -7.43 4.50
N VAL A 213 -8.98 -6.72 3.49
CA VAL A 213 -9.35 -5.33 3.25
C VAL A 213 -10.79 -5.27 2.76
N ALA A 214 -11.69 -4.72 3.57
CA ALA A 214 -13.13 -4.65 3.26
C ALA A 214 -13.48 -3.54 2.27
N VAL A 215 -12.73 -2.43 2.28
CA VAL A 215 -12.92 -1.28 1.36
C VAL A 215 -11.58 -0.60 1.11
N ALA A 216 -11.34 -0.13 -0.11
CA ALA A 216 -10.14 0.58 -0.49
C ALA A 216 -10.45 1.99 -1.04
N VAL A 217 -9.66 2.98 -0.59
CA VAL A 217 -9.79 4.39 -1.02
C VAL A 217 -8.39 4.92 -1.39
N PRO A 218 -7.82 4.53 -2.54
CA PRO A 218 -6.54 5.06 -2.99
C PRO A 218 -6.70 6.51 -3.48
N SER A 219 -5.98 7.45 -2.88
CA SER A 219 -6.09 8.87 -3.21
C SER A 219 -4.86 9.39 -3.96
N CYS A 220 -5.07 10.19 -5.02
CA CYS A 220 -4.01 10.82 -5.81
C CYS A 220 -2.96 9.83 -6.37
N SER A 221 -3.39 8.65 -6.78
CA SER A 221 -2.49 7.56 -7.16
C SER A 221 -2.98 6.75 -8.37
N THR A 222 -4.19 7.01 -8.85
CA THR A 222 -4.78 6.25 -9.96
C THR A 222 -4.46 6.92 -11.30
N TYR A 223 -3.77 6.20 -12.16
CA TYR A 223 -3.35 6.61 -13.50
C TYR A 223 -3.05 5.37 -14.35
N THR A 224 -2.80 5.58 -15.64
CA THR A 224 -2.24 4.54 -16.49
C THR A 224 -0.75 4.78 -16.73
N ILE A 225 0.01 3.71 -16.90
CA ILE A 225 1.46 3.79 -17.23
C ILE A 225 1.66 4.59 -18.53
N GLY A 226 0.77 4.41 -19.50
CA GLY A 226 0.80 5.14 -20.77
C GLY A 226 0.63 6.65 -20.59
N THR A 227 -0.29 7.08 -19.72
CA THR A 227 -0.48 8.50 -19.40
C THR A 227 0.75 9.07 -18.70
N GLN A 228 1.30 8.38 -17.72
CA GLN A 228 2.51 8.82 -17.02
C GLN A 228 3.72 8.97 -17.95
N ALA A 229 3.92 8.00 -18.84
CA ALA A 229 5.00 8.05 -19.83
C ALA A 229 4.81 9.21 -20.79
N ALA A 230 3.58 9.41 -21.31
CA ALA A 230 3.28 10.49 -22.25
C ALA A 230 3.45 11.89 -21.65
N MET A 231 3.20 12.04 -20.35
CA MET A 231 3.37 13.30 -19.61
C MET A 231 4.80 13.49 -19.06
N GLY A 232 5.71 12.53 -19.23
CA GLY A 232 7.08 12.61 -18.70
C GLY A 232 7.16 12.54 -17.18
N LEU A 233 6.18 11.93 -16.52
CA LEU A 233 6.08 11.90 -15.05
C LEU A 233 6.81 10.72 -14.41
N ILE A 234 7.20 9.69 -15.17
CA ILE A 234 7.84 8.48 -14.64
C ILE A 234 9.11 8.80 -13.83
N PRO A 235 10.03 9.69 -14.29
CA PRO A 235 11.24 10.00 -13.52
C PRO A 235 11.00 10.70 -12.18
N GLN A 236 9.78 11.21 -11.96
CA GLN A 236 9.40 11.92 -10.74
C GLN A 236 8.78 10.97 -9.69
N GLN A 237 8.52 9.72 -10.08
CA GLN A 237 7.92 8.73 -9.21
C GLN A 237 8.93 8.18 -8.20
N CYS A 238 8.43 7.68 -7.09
CA CYS A 238 9.21 6.98 -6.10
C CYS A 238 9.14 5.45 -6.28
N ASP A 239 9.98 4.76 -5.56
CA ASP A 239 10.06 3.30 -5.63
C ASP A 239 8.80 2.58 -5.10
N CYS A 240 7.91 3.30 -4.40
CA CYS A 240 6.59 2.79 -4.02
C CYS A 240 5.66 2.53 -5.23
N THR A 241 5.99 3.09 -6.41
CA THR A 241 5.23 2.88 -7.65
C THR A 241 5.88 1.87 -8.59
N PHE A 242 7.15 1.51 -8.36
CA PHE A 242 7.88 0.63 -9.26
C PHE A 242 7.77 -0.83 -8.86
N TYR A 243 7.45 -1.66 -9.83
CA TYR A 243 7.42 -3.11 -9.72
C TYR A 243 8.03 -3.71 -11.01
N ALA A 244 8.50 -4.96 -10.92
CA ALA A 244 9.09 -5.64 -12.08
C ALA A 244 8.00 -6.07 -13.06
N ASN A 245 7.49 -5.16 -13.89
CA ASN A 245 6.30 -5.33 -14.72
C ASN A 245 6.51 -6.27 -15.93
N MET A 246 6.95 -7.49 -15.65
CA MET A 246 7.20 -8.52 -16.66
C MET A 246 5.91 -9.05 -17.33
N PHE A 247 4.77 -8.89 -16.68
CA PHE A 247 3.47 -9.33 -17.21
C PHE A 247 2.68 -8.19 -17.89
N ARG A 248 3.26 -7.00 -18.01
CA ARG A 248 2.66 -5.83 -18.65
C ARG A 248 1.29 -5.45 -18.08
N MET A 249 1.15 -5.54 -16.77
CA MET A 249 -0.06 -5.16 -16.04
C MET A 249 -0.09 -3.65 -15.84
N ASP A 250 -1.25 -3.02 -15.99
CA ASP A 250 -1.45 -1.59 -15.69
C ASP A 250 -2.32 -1.39 -14.45
N PHE A 251 -2.34 -0.20 -13.88
CA PHE A 251 -3.07 0.13 -12.66
C PHE A 251 -4.58 -0.15 -12.74
N PRO A 252 -5.31 0.10 -13.84
CA PRO A 252 -6.72 -0.28 -13.95
C PRO A 252 -6.96 -1.78 -13.74
N GLU A 253 -6.06 -2.63 -14.22
CA GLU A 253 -6.13 -4.07 -14.02
C GLU A 253 -5.90 -4.46 -12.56
N ILE A 254 -4.95 -3.78 -11.88
CA ILE A 254 -4.68 -3.99 -10.46
C ILE A 254 -5.91 -3.58 -9.61
N LEU A 255 -6.51 -2.44 -9.92
CA LEU A 255 -7.72 -1.97 -9.24
C LEU A 255 -8.91 -2.91 -9.45
N ALA A 256 -9.06 -3.48 -10.65
CA ALA A 256 -10.12 -4.43 -10.95
C ALA A 256 -10.05 -5.69 -10.07
N MET A 257 -8.85 -6.11 -9.63
CA MET A 257 -8.69 -7.26 -8.72
C MET A 257 -9.28 -7.03 -7.33
N ILE A 258 -9.61 -5.78 -6.96
CA ILE A 258 -10.26 -5.47 -5.68
C ILE A 258 -11.74 -5.88 -5.70
N ALA A 259 -12.37 -5.87 -6.88
CA ALA A 259 -13.76 -6.28 -7.00
C ALA A 259 -14.00 -7.72 -6.46
N PRO A 260 -15.18 -7.98 -5.82
CA PRO A 260 -16.38 -7.12 -5.70
C PRO A 260 -16.35 -6.16 -4.50
N ARG A 261 -15.23 -6.05 -3.77
CA ARG A 261 -15.10 -5.16 -2.62
C ARG A 261 -15.20 -3.69 -3.06
N PRO A 262 -15.82 -2.81 -2.25
CA PRO A 262 -15.94 -1.39 -2.56
C PRO A 262 -14.59 -0.73 -2.80
N LEU A 263 -14.52 0.07 -3.87
CA LEU A 263 -13.39 0.90 -4.27
C LEU A 263 -13.91 2.32 -4.56
N LEU A 264 -13.29 3.35 -3.96
CA LEU A 264 -13.66 4.76 -4.09
C LEU A 264 -12.49 5.60 -4.60
#